data_d379966ada864163f2c2a799a65a0c7b
#
_entry.id   d379966ada864163f2c2a799a65a0c7b
#
_cell.length_a   1.000
_cell.length_b   1.000
_cell.length_c   1.000
_cell.angle_alpha   90.00
_cell.angle_beta   90.00
_cell.angle_gamma   90.00
#
_symmetry.space_group_name_H-M   'P 1'
#
loop_
_entity.id
_entity.type
_entity.pdbx_description
1 polymer ?
#
loop_
_entity_poly.entity_id
_entity_poly.type
_entity_poly.pdbx_seq_one_letter_code
_entity_poly.pdbx_strand_id
1 'polypeptide(L)'
;MINAIVCVDKNWGIGKKNGLLFHLPLDLKFFKNVTKYRFVVFGYNTYMSLPKRPLKDRTNIVLWDKAKGFDDLEDCITFNNFEQMIKFLKILSKTEEIFICGGGMLYASCLEYCDSIFVTKVDAEDPEATVFFPNLDEDKRFEMRTELASQEDSGYSLKFTIYNKIKENK
;
A
#
# COMPACT_ATOMS: atom_id res chain seq x y z
N MET A 1 8.19 -10.68 -6.20
CA MET A 1 8.31 -10.04 -4.86
C MET A 1 6.95 -9.52 -4.42
N ILE A 2 6.65 -9.59 -3.13
CA ILE A 2 5.47 -8.94 -2.53
C ILE A 2 5.97 -7.67 -1.83
N ASN A 3 5.45 -6.53 -2.25
CA ASN A 3 5.78 -5.22 -1.69
C ASN A 3 4.51 -4.57 -1.13
N ALA A 4 4.67 -3.61 -0.24
CA ALA A 4 3.63 -2.64 0.07
C ALA A 4 4.06 -1.24 -0.37
N ILE A 5 3.11 -0.37 -0.62
CA ILE A 5 3.34 1.03 -0.95
C ILE A 5 2.34 1.89 -0.18
N VAL A 6 2.83 2.89 0.52
CA VAL A 6 2.03 3.68 1.46
C VAL A 6 2.59 5.08 1.63
N CYS A 7 1.71 6.05 1.90
CA CYS A 7 2.07 7.41 2.31
C CYS A 7 1.62 7.60 3.76
N VAL A 8 2.54 8.02 4.63
CA VAL A 8 2.31 8.17 6.07
C VAL A 8 2.63 9.57 6.55
N ASP A 9 1.92 10.02 7.58
CA ASP A 9 2.30 11.18 8.37
C ASP A 9 3.39 10.86 9.41
N LYS A 10 3.78 11.83 10.24
CA LYS A 10 4.80 11.65 11.29
C LYS A 10 4.49 10.53 12.28
N ASN A 11 3.21 10.25 12.50
CA ASN A 11 2.72 9.22 13.43
C ASN A 11 2.32 7.92 12.73
N TRP A 12 2.74 7.73 11.48
CA TRP A 12 2.35 6.58 10.65
C TRP A 12 0.85 6.53 10.33
N GLY A 13 0.16 7.67 10.43
CA GLY A 13 -1.21 7.84 9.97
C GLY A 13 -1.30 7.72 8.45
N ILE A 14 -2.33 7.04 7.96
CA ILE A 14 -2.55 6.78 6.54
C ILE A 14 -3.95 7.17 6.05
N GLY A 15 -4.88 7.35 6.95
CA GLY A 15 -6.24 7.66 6.58
C GLY A 15 -7.07 8.22 7.72
N LYS A 16 -8.21 8.76 7.33
CA LYS A 16 -9.26 9.24 8.22
C LYS A 16 -10.62 8.89 7.61
N LYS A 17 -11.70 9.19 8.33
CA LYS A 17 -13.07 8.76 8.00
C LYS A 17 -13.44 8.90 6.50
N ASN A 18 -12.92 9.89 5.80
CA ASN A 18 -13.29 10.21 4.41
C ASN A 18 -12.15 9.98 3.40
N GLY A 19 -11.14 9.17 3.71
CA GLY A 19 -10.10 8.81 2.78
C GLY A 19 -8.68 9.13 3.23
N LEU A 20 -7.83 9.54 2.29
CA LEU A 20 -6.42 9.83 2.52
C LEU A 20 -6.23 11.10 3.36
N LEU A 21 -5.11 11.15 4.13
CA LEU A 21 -4.76 12.33 4.92
C LEU A 21 -4.32 13.51 4.04
N PHE A 22 -3.61 13.24 2.95
CA PHE A 22 -3.01 14.25 2.09
C PHE A 22 -3.35 14.01 0.62
N HIS A 23 -3.52 15.09 -0.13
CA HIS A 23 -3.54 15.05 -1.58
C HIS A 23 -2.22 15.61 -2.11
N LEU A 24 -1.30 14.72 -2.51
CA LEU A 24 0.05 15.03 -2.94
C LEU A 24 0.27 14.55 -4.38
N PRO A 25 0.19 15.45 -5.38
CA PRO A 25 0.39 15.09 -6.79
C PRO A 25 1.71 14.37 -7.06
N LEU A 26 2.78 14.75 -6.37
CA LEU A 26 4.10 14.11 -6.51
C LEU A 26 4.07 12.66 -6.01
N ASP A 27 3.40 12.40 -4.90
CA ASP A 27 3.22 11.05 -4.37
C ASP A 27 2.33 10.19 -5.27
N LEU A 28 1.25 10.74 -5.80
CA LEU A 28 0.38 10.06 -6.76
C LEU A 28 1.13 9.69 -8.05
N LYS A 29 2.01 10.56 -8.53
CA LYS A 29 2.88 10.28 -9.68
C LYS A 29 3.89 9.19 -9.37
N PHE A 30 4.51 9.22 -8.20
CA PHE A 30 5.41 8.18 -7.71
C PHE A 30 4.70 6.83 -7.64
N PHE A 31 3.54 6.78 -7.00
CA PHE A 31 2.69 5.58 -6.92
C PHE A 31 2.38 5.01 -8.32
N LYS A 32 1.94 5.85 -9.24
CA LYS A 32 1.65 5.45 -10.61
C LYS A 32 2.88 4.86 -11.31
N ASN A 33 4.03 5.52 -11.20
CA ASN A 33 5.26 5.09 -11.86
C ASN A 33 5.79 3.76 -11.29
N VAL A 34 5.73 3.59 -9.98
CA VAL A 34 6.20 2.36 -9.30
C VAL A 34 5.28 1.17 -9.60
N THR A 35 3.98 1.40 -9.65
CA THR A 35 2.99 0.31 -9.80
C THR A 35 2.60 0.00 -11.26
N LYS A 36 2.99 0.85 -12.22
CA LYS A 36 2.64 0.70 -13.63
C LYS A 36 3.13 -0.65 -14.18
N TYR A 37 2.24 -1.35 -14.87
CA TYR A 37 2.44 -2.69 -15.42
C TYR A 37 2.73 -3.77 -14.37
N ARG A 38 2.31 -3.53 -13.12
CA ARG A 38 2.44 -4.45 -11.99
C ARG A 38 1.07 -4.88 -11.47
N PHE A 39 1.08 -5.77 -10.51
CA PHE A 39 -0.10 -6.20 -9.77
C PHE A 39 -0.30 -5.30 -8.56
N VAL A 40 -1.51 -4.80 -8.39
CA VAL A 40 -1.91 -3.97 -7.23
C VAL A 40 -3.04 -4.65 -6.48
N VAL A 41 -2.92 -4.69 -5.15
CA VAL A 41 -3.85 -5.41 -4.27
C VAL A 41 -4.51 -4.42 -3.32
N PHE A 42 -5.83 -4.44 -3.29
CA PHE A 42 -6.66 -3.58 -2.45
C PHE A 42 -7.64 -4.38 -1.60
N GLY A 43 -7.91 -3.90 -0.40
CA GLY A 43 -9.16 -4.24 0.30
C GLY A 43 -10.36 -3.59 -0.41
N TYR A 44 -11.53 -4.18 -0.25
CA TYR A 44 -12.74 -3.72 -0.93
C TYR A 44 -13.03 -2.23 -0.74
N ASN A 45 -13.07 -1.75 0.52
CA ASN A 45 -13.41 -0.36 0.80
C ASN A 45 -12.41 0.63 0.19
N THR A 46 -11.12 0.32 0.23
CA THR A 46 -10.08 1.15 -0.38
C THR A 46 -10.22 1.18 -1.90
N TYR A 47 -10.46 0.04 -2.53
CA TYR A 47 -10.70 -0.03 -3.96
C TYR A 47 -11.91 0.81 -4.38
N MET A 48 -13.04 0.70 -3.65
CA MET A 48 -14.26 1.46 -3.91
C MET A 48 -14.08 2.97 -3.70
N SER A 49 -13.11 3.40 -2.90
CA SER A 49 -12.78 4.81 -2.68
C SER A 49 -11.94 5.44 -3.80
N LEU A 50 -11.38 4.64 -4.71
CA LEU A 50 -10.58 5.15 -5.82
C LEU A 50 -11.44 6.02 -6.77
N PRO A 51 -10.94 7.19 -7.18
CA PRO A 51 -11.66 8.08 -8.11
C PRO A 51 -11.93 7.43 -9.47
N LYS A 52 -11.01 6.58 -9.92
CA LYS A 52 -11.12 5.79 -11.14
C LYS A 52 -10.66 4.37 -10.87
N ARG A 53 -11.48 3.41 -11.27
CA ARG A 53 -11.20 1.97 -11.11
C ARG A 53 -11.74 1.17 -12.30
N PRO A 54 -11.06 0.05 -12.66
CA PRO A 54 -9.78 -0.38 -12.11
C PRO A 54 -8.65 0.61 -12.44
N LEU A 55 -7.53 0.54 -11.70
CA LEU A 55 -6.36 1.36 -12.03
C LEU A 55 -5.80 0.93 -13.39
N LYS A 56 -5.74 1.87 -14.32
CA LYS A 56 -5.27 1.64 -15.69
C LYS A 56 -3.80 1.21 -15.72
N ASP A 57 -3.45 0.36 -16.67
CA ASP A 57 -2.10 -0.19 -16.89
C ASP A 57 -1.57 -0.98 -15.69
N ARG A 58 -2.44 -1.59 -14.90
CA ARG A 58 -2.13 -2.46 -13.77
C ARG A 58 -3.11 -3.61 -13.71
N THR A 59 -2.68 -4.73 -13.16
CA THR A 59 -3.59 -5.83 -12.85
C THR A 59 -4.12 -5.63 -11.43
N ASN A 60 -5.41 -5.38 -11.32
CA ASN A 60 -6.05 -5.07 -10.03
C ASN A 60 -6.54 -6.35 -9.37
N ILE A 61 -6.16 -6.54 -8.12
CA ILE A 61 -6.60 -7.64 -7.25
C ILE A 61 -7.34 -7.03 -6.07
N VAL A 62 -8.52 -7.51 -5.77
CA VAL A 62 -9.36 -7.00 -4.69
C VAL A 62 -9.74 -8.13 -3.75
N LEU A 63 -9.46 -7.94 -2.46
CA LEU A 63 -10.01 -8.78 -1.40
C LEU A 63 -11.43 -8.29 -1.11
N TRP A 64 -12.39 -9.05 -1.61
CA TRP A 64 -13.80 -8.71 -1.56
C TRP A 64 -14.47 -9.25 -0.28
N ASP A 65 -15.37 -8.46 0.27
CA ASP A 65 -16.23 -8.87 1.38
C ASP A 65 -17.54 -9.46 0.84
N LYS A 66 -17.85 -10.71 1.21
CA LYS A 66 -19.07 -11.41 0.79
C LYS A 66 -20.38 -10.70 1.19
N ALA A 67 -20.35 -9.86 2.22
CA ALA A 67 -21.50 -9.07 2.65
C ALA A 67 -21.80 -7.89 1.70
N LYS A 68 -20.93 -7.63 0.74
CA LYS A 68 -21.02 -6.53 -0.22
C LYS A 68 -21.37 -7.04 -1.62
N GLY A 69 -22.05 -6.22 -2.40
CA GLY A 69 -22.35 -6.54 -3.79
C GLY A 69 -21.09 -6.73 -4.65
N PHE A 70 -21.23 -7.39 -5.78
CA PHE A 70 -20.11 -7.72 -6.68
C PHE A 70 -20.05 -6.79 -7.91
N ASP A 71 -21.03 -5.93 -8.09
CA ASP A 71 -21.32 -5.22 -9.34
C ASP A 71 -20.20 -4.27 -9.80
N ASP A 72 -19.36 -3.79 -8.88
CA ASP A 72 -18.28 -2.84 -9.18
C ASP A 72 -16.89 -3.48 -9.25
N LEU A 73 -16.80 -4.80 -9.33
CA LEU A 73 -15.54 -5.54 -9.36
C LEU A 73 -15.24 -6.14 -10.74
N GLU A 74 -15.85 -5.62 -11.80
CA GLU A 74 -15.52 -5.98 -13.17
C GLU A 74 -14.06 -5.61 -13.48
N ASP A 75 -13.42 -6.41 -14.34
CA ASP A 75 -12.02 -6.24 -14.74
C ASP A 75 -10.99 -6.36 -13.60
N CYS A 76 -11.37 -6.99 -12.48
CA CYS A 76 -10.50 -7.28 -11.36
C CYS A 76 -10.37 -8.78 -11.12
N ILE A 77 -9.21 -9.20 -10.58
CA ILE A 77 -9.07 -10.51 -9.94
C ILE A 77 -9.61 -10.36 -8.51
N THR A 78 -10.59 -11.18 -8.12
CA THR A 78 -11.25 -11.06 -6.83
C THR A 78 -11.02 -12.29 -5.97
N PHE A 79 -10.82 -12.05 -4.69
CA PHE A 79 -10.79 -13.07 -3.65
C PHE A 79 -11.76 -12.69 -2.54
N ASN A 80 -12.48 -13.65 -2.00
CA ASN A 80 -13.33 -13.48 -0.83
C ASN A 80 -12.80 -14.20 0.41
N ASN A 81 -11.56 -14.68 0.31
CA ASN A 81 -10.85 -15.37 1.39
C ASN A 81 -9.39 -14.94 1.37
N PHE A 82 -8.91 -14.44 2.51
CA PHE A 82 -7.55 -13.94 2.67
C PHE A 82 -6.48 -15.02 2.43
N GLU A 83 -6.67 -16.22 2.97
CA GLU A 83 -5.72 -17.33 2.85
C GLU A 83 -5.54 -17.77 1.39
N GLN A 84 -6.63 -17.81 0.63
CA GLN A 84 -6.58 -18.13 -0.80
C GLN A 84 -5.84 -17.05 -1.58
N MET A 85 -6.11 -15.78 -1.27
CA MET A 85 -5.40 -14.65 -1.87
C MET A 85 -3.89 -14.75 -1.60
N ILE A 86 -3.48 -14.93 -0.35
CA ILE A 86 -2.06 -15.03 0.02
C ILE A 86 -1.37 -16.21 -0.68
N LYS A 87 -2.02 -17.36 -0.78
CA LYS A 87 -1.48 -18.49 -1.56
C LYS A 87 -1.24 -18.13 -3.02
N PHE A 88 -2.20 -17.45 -3.62
CA PHE A 88 -2.07 -16.95 -4.99
C PHE A 88 -0.91 -15.95 -5.12
N LEU A 89 -0.84 -14.95 -4.23
CA LEU A 89 0.22 -13.93 -4.26
C LEU A 89 1.61 -14.55 -4.07
N LYS A 90 1.77 -15.54 -3.21
CA LYS A 90 3.04 -16.26 -3.01
C LYS A 90 3.52 -16.96 -4.28
N ILE A 91 2.61 -17.56 -5.04
CA ILE A 91 2.94 -18.21 -6.32
C ILE A 91 3.30 -17.13 -7.35
N LEU A 92 2.46 -16.11 -7.50
CA LEU A 92 2.62 -15.02 -8.46
C LEU A 92 3.93 -14.24 -8.21
N SER A 93 4.32 -14.04 -6.96
CA SER A 93 5.51 -13.27 -6.58
C SER A 93 6.84 -13.91 -7.00
N LYS A 94 6.82 -15.17 -7.45
CA LYS A 94 8.02 -15.84 -7.98
C LYS A 94 8.47 -15.23 -9.32
N THR A 95 7.55 -14.67 -10.09
CA THR A 95 7.80 -14.12 -11.43
C THR A 95 7.41 -12.64 -11.54
N GLU A 96 6.53 -12.17 -10.67
CA GLU A 96 5.92 -10.84 -10.78
C GLU A 96 6.20 -9.98 -9.54
N GLU A 97 6.13 -8.66 -9.73
CA GLU A 97 6.10 -7.70 -8.64
C GLU A 97 4.66 -7.34 -8.27
N ILE A 98 4.37 -7.43 -6.98
CA ILE A 98 3.04 -7.21 -6.41
C ILE A 98 3.15 -6.08 -5.40
N PHE A 99 2.19 -5.15 -5.42
CA PHE A 99 2.10 -4.03 -4.47
C PHE A 99 0.79 -4.10 -3.70
N ILE A 100 0.89 -4.27 -2.39
CA ILE A 100 -0.23 -4.10 -1.45
C ILE A 100 -0.46 -2.61 -1.28
N CYS A 101 -1.66 -2.14 -1.62
CA CYS A 101 -1.99 -0.72 -1.71
C CYS A 101 -3.01 -0.22 -0.67
N GLY A 102 -3.39 -1.07 0.27
CA GLY A 102 -4.30 -0.70 1.36
C GLY A 102 -5.64 -1.43 1.33
N GLY A 103 -6.52 -1.17 2.32
CA GLY A 103 -6.33 -0.25 3.45
C GLY A 103 -5.60 -0.82 4.65
N GLY A 104 -5.81 -0.18 5.79
CA GLY A 104 -5.07 -0.46 7.02
C GLY A 104 -5.10 -1.92 7.47
N MET A 105 -6.25 -2.57 7.43
CA MET A 105 -6.37 -4.00 7.78
C MET A 105 -5.59 -4.89 6.81
N LEU A 106 -5.63 -4.59 5.51
CA LEU A 106 -4.91 -5.36 4.52
C LEU A 106 -3.39 -5.18 4.68
N TYR A 107 -2.91 -3.96 4.92
CA TYR A 107 -1.50 -3.71 5.23
C TYR A 107 -1.04 -4.53 6.43
N ALA A 108 -1.78 -4.47 7.54
CA ALA A 108 -1.43 -5.20 8.77
C ALA A 108 -1.36 -6.72 8.52
N SER A 109 -2.34 -7.28 7.80
CA SER A 109 -2.42 -8.71 7.51
C SER A 109 -1.37 -9.18 6.50
N CYS A 110 -0.93 -8.30 5.58
CA CYS A 110 0.05 -8.64 4.54
C CYS A 110 1.50 -8.33 4.93
N LEU A 111 1.74 -7.58 5.99
CA LEU A 111 3.07 -7.08 6.35
C LEU A 111 4.10 -8.21 6.51
N GLU A 112 3.70 -9.31 7.13
CA GLU A 112 4.58 -10.46 7.33
C GLU A 112 5.04 -11.13 6.02
N TYR A 113 4.31 -10.92 4.92
CA TYR A 113 4.62 -11.49 3.60
C TYR A 113 5.38 -10.53 2.70
N CYS A 114 5.53 -9.26 3.10
CA CYS A 114 6.20 -8.24 2.30
C CYS A 114 7.72 -8.40 2.35
N ASP A 115 8.34 -8.30 1.17
CA ASP A 115 9.80 -8.25 1.02
C ASP A 115 10.33 -6.82 1.19
N SER A 116 9.61 -5.84 0.64
CA SER A 116 9.96 -4.42 0.70
C SER A 116 8.71 -3.57 0.90
N ILE A 117 8.87 -2.43 1.54
CA ILE A 117 7.80 -1.47 1.78
C ILE A 117 8.26 -0.09 1.32
N PHE A 118 7.55 0.47 0.35
CA PHE A 118 7.76 1.80 -0.19
C PHE A 118 6.95 2.78 0.64
N VAL A 119 7.63 3.62 1.41
CA VAL A 119 6.99 4.55 2.35
C VAL A 119 7.31 5.98 1.96
N THR A 120 6.30 6.73 1.56
CA THR A 120 6.39 8.18 1.47
C THR A 120 6.11 8.77 2.84
N LYS A 121 7.12 9.42 3.43
CA LYS A 121 7.01 10.08 4.73
C LYS A 121 6.73 11.56 4.55
N VAL A 122 5.60 12.02 5.04
CA VAL A 122 5.20 13.44 5.05
C VAL A 122 5.61 14.05 6.37
N ASP A 123 6.34 15.18 6.33
CA ASP A 123 6.76 15.91 7.53
C ASP A 123 5.61 16.79 8.07
N ALA A 124 4.52 16.13 8.42
CA ALA A 124 3.33 16.72 9.02
C ALA A 124 2.58 15.66 9.83
N GLU A 125 1.72 16.11 10.71
CA GLU A 125 0.83 15.28 11.51
C GLU A 125 -0.61 15.71 11.23
N ASP A 126 -1.48 14.74 10.94
CA ASP A 126 -2.91 14.97 10.87
C ASP A 126 -3.58 14.47 12.17
N PRO A 127 -4.03 15.37 13.05
CA PRO A 127 -4.66 14.96 14.32
C PRO A 127 -5.98 14.20 14.13
N GLU A 128 -6.57 14.23 12.94
CA GLU A 128 -7.79 13.49 12.59
C GLU A 128 -7.51 12.09 12.05
N ALA A 129 -6.24 11.68 11.94
CA ALA A 129 -5.90 10.34 11.49
C ALA A 129 -6.51 9.28 12.40
N THR A 130 -7.20 8.30 11.81
CA THR A 130 -7.85 7.18 12.51
C THR A 130 -7.37 5.82 12.05
N VAL A 131 -6.66 5.77 10.92
CA VAL A 131 -6.07 4.55 10.36
C VAL A 131 -4.56 4.73 10.29
N PHE A 132 -3.83 3.74 10.76
CA PHE A 132 -2.37 3.80 10.89
C PHE A 132 -1.70 2.61 10.21
N PHE A 133 -0.54 2.85 9.63
CA PHE A 133 0.39 1.82 9.21
C PHE A 133 1.30 1.44 10.40
N PRO A 134 1.71 0.18 10.55
CA PRO A 134 2.66 -0.21 11.60
C PRO A 134 3.95 0.61 11.53
N ASN A 135 4.44 1.09 12.67
CA ASN A 135 5.67 1.87 12.74
C ASN A 135 6.88 0.98 12.40
N LEU A 136 7.40 1.11 11.19
CA LEU A 136 8.54 0.31 10.72
C LEU A 136 9.87 0.71 11.35
N ASP A 137 9.97 1.91 11.92
CA ASP A 137 11.19 2.33 12.63
C ASP A 137 11.36 1.58 13.96
N GLU A 138 10.28 1.03 14.52
CA GLU A 138 10.25 0.19 15.71
C GLU A 138 10.16 -1.31 15.40
N ASP A 139 9.87 -1.68 14.16
CA ASP A 139 9.71 -3.07 13.74
C ASP A 139 11.04 -3.70 13.35
N LYS A 140 11.58 -4.55 14.24
CA LYS A 140 12.88 -5.21 14.05
C LYS A 140 12.96 -6.14 12.83
N ARG A 141 11.83 -6.43 12.17
CA ARG A 141 11.80 -7.24 10.94
C ARG A 141 12.22 -6.47 9.70
N PHE A 142 12.23 -5.13 9.78
CA PHE A 142 12.50 -4.24 8.65
C PHE A 142 13.60 -3.25 8.96
N GLU A 143 14.32 -2.83 7.93
CA GLU A 143 15.31 -1.77 8.01
C GLU A 143 15.15 -0.82 6.82
N MET A 144 15.32 0.47 7.06
CA MET A 144 15.36 1.46 5.99
C MET A 144 16.63 1.29 5.18
N ARG A 145 16.49 1.02 3.89
CA ARG A 145 17.62 0.83 2.95
C ARG A 145 17.82 2.00 2.01
N THR A 146 16.76 2.73 1.73
CA THR A 146 16.81 3.86 0.80
C THR A 146 16.01 5.01 1.38
N GLU A 147 16.60 6.20 1.36
CA GLU A 147 15.97 7.46 1.66
C GLU A 147 16.42 8.49 0.63
N LEU A 148 15.49 9.04 -0.12
CA LEU A 148 15.77 10.12 -1.07
C LEU A 148 15.72 11.47 -0.36
N ALA A 149 16.35 12.49 -0.97
CA ALA A 149 16.28 13.86 -0.46
C ALA A 149 14.84 14.36 -0.35
N SER A 150 14.59 15.21 0.63
CA SER A 150 13.27 15.83 0.81
C SER A 150 12.84 16.61 -0.43
N GLN A 151 11.57 16.51 -0.75
CA GLN A 151 10.92 17.24 -1.82
C GLN A 151 9.70 17.97 -1.28
N GLU A 152 9.37 19.12 -1.88
CA GLU A 152 8.21 19.89 -1.49
C GLU A 152 7.05 19.65 -2.45
N ASP A 153 5.87 19.44 -1.90
CA ASP A 153 4.63 19.31 -2.65
C ASP A 153 3.45 19.80 -1.82
N SER A 154 2.62 20.67 -2.41
CA SER A 154 1.38 21.14 -1.81
C SER A 154 1.54 21.74 -0.40
N GLY A 155 2.70 22.37 -0.13
CA GLY A 155 3.02 22.97 1.17
C GLY A 155 3.58 21.98 2.20
N TYR A 156 3.81 20.73 1.82
CA TYR A 156 4.42 19.71 2.67
C TYR A 156 5.81 19.32 2.20
N SER A 157 6.68 18.97 3.14
CA SER A 157 7.95 18.30 2.86
C SER A 157 7.72 16.80 2.92
N LEU A 158 8.21 16.07 1.93
CA LEU A 158 8.08 14.62 1.89
C LEU A 158 9.37 13.94 1.46
N LYS A 159 9.56 12.71 1.92
CA LYS A 159 10.68 11.83 1.56
C LYS A 159 10.16 10.50 1.08
N PHE A 160 10.71 10.03 -0.03
CA PHE A 160 10.49 8.66 -0.49
C PHE A 160 11.52 7.74 0.14
N THR A 161 11.04 6.69 0.81
CA THR A 161 11.87 5.72 1.51
C THR A 161 11.50 4.30 1.11
N ILE A 162 12.46 3.37 1.27
CA ILE A 162 12.23 1.94 1.10
C ILE A 162 12.77 1.21 2.32
N TYR A 163 11.91 0.42 2.94
CA TYR A 163 12.24 -0.52 4.00
C TYR A 163 12.31 -1.93 3.42
N ASN A 164 13.36 -2.65 3.71
CA ASN A 164 13.50 -4.04 3.31
C ASN A 164 13.37 -4.96 4.51
N LYS A 165 12.75 -6.11 4.29
CA LYS A 165 12.70 -7.16 5.30
C LYS A 165 14.11 -7.70 5.55
N ILE A 166 14.48 -7.75 6.80
CA ILE A 166 15.77 -8.31 7.25
C ILE A 166 15.70 -9.83 7.03
N LYS A 167 16.64 -10.36 6.26
CA LYS A 167 16.77 -11.80 6.11
C LYS A 167 17.40 -12.36 7.38
N GLU A 168 16.70 -13.23 8.05
CA GLU A 168 17.32 -14.03 9.11
C GLU A 168 18.43 -14.87 8.48
N ASN A 169 19.66 -14.66 8.92
CA ASN A 169 20.76 -15.58 8.57
C ASN A 169 20.43 -16.93 9.19
N LYS A 170 20.08 -17.88 8.32
CA LYS A 170 19.99 -19.30 8.70
C LYS A 170 21.37 -19.87 8.97
#